data_2ffd12963cf9189d5a90da4fb300076d
#
_entry.id   2ffd12963cf9189d5a90da4fb300076d
#
_cell.length_a   1.000
_cell.length_b   1.000
_cell.length_c   1.000
_cell.angle_alpha   90.00
_cell.angle_beta   90.00
_cell.angle_gamma   90.00
#
_symmetry.space_group_name_H-M   'P 1'
#
loop_
_entity.id
_entity.type
_entity.pdbx_description
1 polymer ?
#
loop_
_entity_poly.entity_id
_entity_poly.type
_entity_poly.pdbx_seq_one_letter_code
_entity_poly.pdbx_strand_id
1 'polypeptide(L)'
;MTAQGKISQIMGAVVDVVFEDGHLPKIMNALTIEREGDAPLVLEVAQHLGEATVKTVAMDSTDGLTRGHKVIDTGAPITVPVGKETLGRLFDVTGNIIDGKGEVKTTKSLPIHRSAPKHEDLTTSQEVLVTGIKVVDLMEPYTKGGKTGLFGGAGVGKTVIIQELIRNIATEHSGYSVFAGVGERTREGNDLYREMTESGVIDKTVMVFGQMNEPPGARLRVGLTGLTMAEYFRDEEGKDVLLFVDNIFRFTQAGSEVSALLGRMPSAVGYQPTLGTEMGELQERITSTKKGSVTSVQAIYVPADDLTDPAPATAFAHLDATTVIERKIAELGIYPAIDPLASTSRIMDPRVIGDHHYQVARSVQNVLQKYKDLQDIIAILGMDELSDDDKLTVHRARRIQKFLSQPFFVAEQFTGVEGRYVSMEDSIAGFESILNGDCDELTENAFSYVGSIDEAFDKAKKAEAA
;
A
#
# COMPACT_ATOMS: atom_id res chain seq x y z
N MET A 1 20.06 35.07 -8.58
CA MET A 1 18.98 35.48 -9.53
C MET A 1 18.38 34.18 -10.04
N THR A 2 17.07 34.03 -9.95
CA THR A 2 16.36 32.87 -10.53
C THR A 2 16.47 32.96 -12.05
N ALA A 3 16.97 31.90 -12.69
CA ALA A 3 17.10 31.88 -14.14
C ALA A 3 15.70 31.78 -14.79
N GLN A 4 15.51 32.56 -15.86
CA GLN A 4 14.25 32.60 -16.59
C GLN A 4 14.42 31.96 -17.97
N GLY A 5 13.44 31.17 -18.35
CA GLY A 5 13.32 30.57 -19.67
C GLY A 5 11.99 30.92 -20.32
N LYS A 6 11.79 30.42 -21.50
CA LYS A 6 10.55 30.59 -22.29
C LYS A 6 10.15 29.24 -22.89
N ILE A 7 8.86 28.98 -22.94
CA ILE A 7 8.32 27.83 -23.64
C ILE A 7 8.63 27.93 -25.14
N SER A 8 9.27 26.92 -25.69
CA SER A 8 9.55 26.79 -27.13
C SER A 8 8.56 25.86 -27.84
N GLN A 9 8.15 24.78 -27.19
CA GLN A 9 7.21 23.79 -27.73
C GLN A 9 6.37 23.15 -26.62
N ILE A 10 5.14 22.77 -26.95
CA ILE A 10 4.22 22.03 -26.07
C ILE A 10 3.73 20.80 -26.83
N MET A 11 3.82 19.63 -26.20
CA MET A 11 3.39 18.35 -26.74
C MET A 11 2.65 17.57 -25.64
N GLY A 12 1.35 17.82 -25.44
CA GLY A 12 0.60 17.25 -24.33
C GLY A 12 1.22 17.62 -22.98
N ALA A 13 1.56 16.66 -22.16
CA ALA A 13 2.19 16.86 -20.85
C ALA A 13 3.70 17.16 -20.93
N VAL A 14 4.30 17.20 -22.10
CA VAL A 14 5.73 17.52 -22.32
C VAL A 14 5.88 18.94 -22.84
N VAL A 15 6.74 19.71 -22.20
CA VAL A 15 7.00 21.11 -22.53
C VAL A 15 8.50 21.32 -22.70
N ASP A 16 8.89 21.85 -23.86
CA ASP A 16 10.28 22.24 -24.12
C ASP A 16 10.48 23.71 -23.74
N VAL A 17 11.51 23.97 -22.95
CA VAL A 17 11.84 25.29 -22.42
C VAL A 17 13.25 25.67 -22.83
N VAL A 18 13.41 26.87 -23.41
CA VAL A 18 14.70 27.45 -23.77
C VAL A 18 15.08 28.50 -22.74
N PHE A 19 16.31 28.45 -22.27
CA PHE A 19 16.87 29.42 -21.33
C PHE A 19 17.80 30.39 -22.06
N GLU A 20 17.71 31.65 -21.70
CA GLU A 20 18.62 32.68 -22.16
C GLU A 20 19.96 32.59 -21.36
N ASP A 21 21.01 33.20 -21.89
CA ASP A 21 22.33 33.30 -21.24
C ASP A 21 23.06 31.93 -20.98
N GLY A 22 22.70 30.87 -21.69
CA GLY A 22 23.38 29.57 -21.56
C GLY A 22 23.10 28.83 -20.26
N HIS A 23 22.13 29.29 -19.45
CA HIS A 23 21.71 28.57 -18.25
C HIS A 23 21.07 27.24 -18.63
N LEU A 24 21.41 26.18 -17.92
CA LEU A 24 20.86 24.84 -18.10
C LEU A 24 20.42 24.28 -16.76
N PRO A 25 19.10 24.22 -16.48
CA PRO A 25 18.58 23.61 -15.27
C PRO A 25 19.04 22.15 -15.14
N LYS A 26 19.31 21.70 -13.91
CA LYS A 26 19.67 20.31 -13.65
C LYS A 26 18.47 19.39 -13.95
N ILE A 27 18.77 18.17 -14.34
CA ILE A 27 17.76 17.09 -14.44
C ILE A 27 17.06 16.96 -13.08
N MET A 28 15.75 16.74 -13.07
CA MET A 28 14.84 16.69 -11.92
C MET A 28 14.57 18.05 -11.24
N ASN A 29 15.16 19.16 -11.70
CA ASN A 29 14.76 20.49 -11.18
C ASN A 29 13.30 20.76 -11.50
N ALA A 30 12.63 21.43 -10.57
CA ALA A 30 11.31 22.00 -10.75
C ALA A 30 11.39 23.37 -11.43
N LEU A 31 10.63 23.54 -12.48
CA LEU A 31 10.40 24.82 -13.11
C LEU A 31 8.95 25.24 -12.84
N THR A 32 8.70 26.53 -12.70
CA THR A 32 7.35 27.06 -12.42
C THR A 32 6.89 28.01 -13.52
N ILE A 33 5.59 27.92 -13.82
CA ILE A 33 4.89 28.84 -14.73
C ILE A 33 3.71 29.41 -13.97
N GLU A 34 3.67 30.75 -13.86
CA GLU A 34 2.54 31.44 -13.25
C GLU A 34 1.29 31.30 -14.14
N ARG A 35 0.15 31.04 -13.52
CA ARG A 35 -1.16 30.94 -14.17
C ARG A 35 -2.12 31.95 -13.54
N GLU A 36 -2.94 32.59 -14.37
CA GLU A 36 -3.96 33.51 -13.87
C GLU A 36 -5.10 32.74 -13.18
N GLY A 37 -5.29 32.97 -11.88
CA GLY A 37 -6.40 32.41 -11.10
C GLY A 37 -6.16 31.00 -10.56
N ASP A 38 -5.04 30.34 -10.91
CA ASP A 38 -4.68 29.00 -10.48
C ASP A 38 -3.31 28.96 -9.79
N ALA A 39 -3.04 27.85 -9.09
CA ALA A 39 -1.69 27.61 -8.57
C ALA A 39 -0.67 27.54 -9.73
N PRO A 40 0.60 27.93 -9.50
CA PRO A 40 1.64 27.84 -10.51
C PRO A 40 1.77 26.41 -11.03
N LEU A 41 1.88 26.24 -12.35
CA LEU A 41 2.17 24.96 -12.95
C LEU A 41 3.63 24.58 -12.69
N VAL A 42 3.83 23.39 -12.19
CA VAL A 42 5.17 22.82 -11.97
C VAL A 42 5.53 21.89 -13.14
N LEU A 43 6.71 22.11 -13.70
CA LEU A 43 7.33 21.26 -14.70
C LEU A 43 8.59 20.62 -14.10
N GLU A 44 8.84 19.35 -14.37
CA GLU A 44 10.07 18.67 -13.96
C GLU A 44 11.00 18.48 -15.15
N VAL A 45 12.26 18.88 -15.03
CA VAL A 45 13.27 18.71 -16.10
C VAL A 45 13.58 17.24 -16.26
N ALA A 46 13.28 16.69 -17.42
CA ALA A 46 13.47 15.28 -17.76
C ALA A 46 14.69 15.01 -18.66
N GLN A 47 15.05 15.97 -19.53
CA GLN A 47 16.11 15.77 -20.52
C GLN A 47 16.69 17.11 -20.96
N HIS A 48 18.01 17.12 -21.25
CA HIS A 48 18.69 18.20 -21.93
C HIS A 48 18.67 17.95 -23.46
N LEU A 49 18.25 18.92 -24.24
CA LEU A 49 18.19 18.84 -25.71
C LEU A 49 19.37 19.52 -26.42
N GLY A 50 20.21 20.24 -25.68
CA GLY A 50 21.25 21.10 -26.24
C GLY A 50 20.78 22.57 -26.39
N GLU A 51 21.70 23.48 -26.71
CA GLU A 51 21.43 24.91 -26.95
C GLU A 51 20.58 25.58 -25.83
N ALA A 52 20.92 25.26 -24.57
CA ALA A 52 20.19 25.73 -23.38
C ALA A 52 18.68 25.37 -23.37
N THR A 53 18.31 24.32 -24.08
CA THR A 53 16.93 23.84 -24.15
C THR A 53 16.78 22.56 -23.30
N VAL A 54 15.72 22.52 -22.50
CA VAL A 54 15.36 21.37 -21.69
C VAL A 54 13.97 20.85 -22.06
N LYS A 55 13.81 19.55 -22.02
CA LYS A 55 12.50 18.89 -22.14
C LYS A 55 11.99 18.61 -20.74
N THR A 56 10.75 18.97 -20.46
CA THR A 56 10.14 18.86 -19.14
C THR A 56 8.84 18.10 -19.18
N VAL A 57 8.43 17.57 -18.02
CA VAL A 57 7.15 16.89 -17.83
C VAL A 57 6.30 17.70 -16.87
N ALA A 58 5.07 18.01 -17.27
CA ALA A 58 4.14 18.78 -16.47
C ALA A 58 3.49 17.93 -15.36
N MET A 59 3.32 18.55 -14.19
CA MET A 59 2.65 17.94 -13.03
C MET A 59 1.15 18.23 -13.00
N ASP A 60 0.65 19.09 -13.87
CA ASP A 60 -0.75 19.42 -14.03
C ASP A 60 -1.05 19.73 -15.51
N SER A 61 -2.32 20.07 -15.85
CA SER A 61 -2.72 20.37 -17.21
C SER A 61 -1.85 21.48 -17.82
N THR A 62 -1.52 21.29 -19.08
CA THR A 62 -0.81 22.28 -19.92
C THR A 62 -1.76 23.14 -20.74
N ASP A 63 -3.07 23.03 -20.50
CA ASP A 63 -4.07 23.82 -21.21
C ASP A 63 -3.86 25.33 -21.00
N GLY A 64 -4.04 26.10 -22.04
CA GLY A 64 -3.84 27.57 -22.01
C GLY A 64 -2.38 28.01 -22.09
N LEU A 65 -1.39 27.12 -22.07
CA LEU A 65 -0.01 27.48 -22.30
C LEU A 65 0.23 27.85 -23.76
N THR A 66 1.11 28.83 -23.96
CA THR A 66 1.53 29.29 -25.29
C THR A 66 3.04 29.38 -25.38
N ARG A 67 3.57 29.37 -26.60
CA ARG A 67 4.99 29.68 -26.84
C ARG A 67 5.32 31.03 -26.29
N GLY A 68 6.50 31.19 -25.70
CA GLY A 68 6.97 32.43 -25.12
C GLY A 68 6.52 32.67 -23.67
N HIS A 69 5.63 31.87 -23.09
CA HIS A 69 5.34 31.94 -21.65
C HIS A 69 6.64 31.85 -20.85
N LYS A 70 6.74 32.69 -19.85
CA LYS A 70 7.89 32.71 -18.92
C LYS A 70 7.90 31.48 -18.04
N VAL A 71 9.07 30.93 -17.88
CA VAL A 71 9.32 29.78 -17.01
C VAL A 71 10.45 30.14 -16.06
N ILE A 72 10.30 29.81 -14.79
CA ILE A 72 11.28 30.12 -13.75
C ILE A 72 11.91 28.82 -13.27
N ASP A 73 13.24 28.73 -13.28
CA ASP A 73 13.96 27.64 -12.63
C ASP A 73 14.01 27.89 -11.12
N THR A 74 13.47 26.99 -10.33
CA THR A 74 13.51 27.07 -8.86
C THR A 74 14.90 26.76 -8.29
N GLY A 75 15.79 26.17 -9.10
CA GLY A 75 17.12 25.73 -8.69
C GLY A 75 17.14 24.45 -7.83
N ALA A 76 16.00 23.83 -7.63
CA ALA A 76 15.83 22.61 -6.81
C ALA A 76 14.81 21.65 -7.42
N PRO A 77 14.82 20.37 -7.06
CA PRO A 77 13.75 19.42 -7.38
C PRO A 77 12.40 19.86 -6.76
N ILE A 78 11.32 19.20 -7.15
CA ILE A 78 10.00 19.36 -6.50
C ILE A 78 10.18 19.12 -5.00
N THR A 79 9.78 20.07 -4.17
CA THR A 79 9.81 20.02 -2.71
C THR A 79 8.40 20.02 -2.15
N VAL A 80 8.15 19.21 -1.14
CA VAL A 80 6.84 19.05 -0.53
C VAL A 80 6.88 19.32 0.97
N PRO A 81 5.80 19.84 1.56
CA PRO A 81 5.74 20.11 2.98
C PRO A 81 5.82 18.81 3.78
N VAL A 82 6.49 18.85 4.92
CA VAL A 82 6.64 17.71 5.83
C VAL A 82 6.44 18.16 7.28
N GLY A 83 6.14 17.23 8.16
CA GLY A 83 5.96 17.48 9.59
C GLY A 83 4.58 17.07 10.09
N LYS A 84 4.38 17.17 11.42
CA LYS A 84 3.11 16.82 12.06
C LYS A 84 1.93 17.66 11.57
N GLU A 85 2.19 18.85 11.10
CA GLU A 85 1.20 19.77 10.55
C GLU A 85 0.54 19.22 9.27
N THR A 86 1.17 18.22 8.63
CA THR A 86 0.61 17.55 7.45
C THR A 86 -0.39 16.44 7.79
N LEU A 87 -0.42 15.99 9.05
CA LEU A 87 -1.38 14.97 9.50
C LEU A 87 -2.83 15.47 9.39
N GLY A 88 -3.71 14.60 8.98
CA GLY A 88 -5.12 14.92 8.74
C GLY A 88 -5.40 15.69 7.46
N ARG A 89 -4.38 15.87 6.61
CA ARG A 89 -4.46 16.73 5.42
C ARG A 89 -4.31 15.91 4.13
N LEU A 90 -4.84 16.49 3.06
CA LEU A 90 -4.80 15.93 1.71
C LEU A 90 -4.03 16.85 0.77
N PHE A 91 -3.06 16.29 0.05
CA PHE A 91 -2.15 17.01 -0.84
C PHE A 91 -2.21 16.48 -2.27
N ASP A 92 -1.81 17.32 -3.23
CA ASP A 92 -1.47 16.92 -4.59
C ASP A 92 0.00 16.47 -4.70
N VAL A 93 0.44 16.12 -5.91
CA VAL A 93 1.81 15.66 -6.21
C VAL A 93 2.88 16.69 -5.84
N THR A 94 2.57 17.97 -5.92
CA THR A 94 3.49 19.08 -5.65
C THR A 94 3.44 19.59 -4.21
N GLY A 95 2.61 18.95 -3.38
CA GLY A 95 2.43 19.31 -1.97
C GLY A 95 1.45 20.47 -1.73
N ASN A 96 0.67 20.85 -2.73
CA ASN A 96 -0.43 21.80 -2.52
C ASN A 96 -1.58 21.10 -1.80
N ILE A 97 -2.28 21.85 -0.97
CA ILE A 97 -3.42 21.35 -0.21
C ILE A 97 -4.65 21.34 -1.09
N ILE A 98 -5.37 20.20 -1.10
CA ILE A 98 -6.58 20.01 -1.90
C ILE A 98 -7.81 19.61 -1.07
N ASP A 99 -7.72 19.66 0.27
CA ASP A 99 -8.82 19.34 1.20
C ASP A 99 -9.73 20.52 1.56
N GLY A 100 -9.41 21.73 1.11
CA GLY A 100 -10.18 22.95 1.40
C GLY A 100 -10.09 23.46 2.84
N LYS A 101 -9.21 22.88 3.70
CA LYS A 101 -9.10 23.24 5.12
C LYS A 101 -8.11 24.39 5.43
N GLY A 102 -7.70 25.16 4.42
CA GLY A 102 -6.73 26.24 4.59
C GLY A 102 -5.28 25.80 4.63
N GLU A 103 -4.36 26.73 4.80
CA GLU A 103 -2.91 26.50 4.71
C GLU A 103 -2.36 25.63 5.84
N VAL A 104 -1.33 24.83 5.52
CA VAL A 104 -0.53 24.08 6.50
C VAL A 104 0.64 24.96 6.94
N LYS A 105 0.72 25.21 8.25
CA LYS A 105 1.78 26.06 8.84
C LYS A 105 3.04 25.26 9.12
N THR A 106 3.63 24.63 8.11
CA THR A 106 4.95 24.02 8.25
C THR A 106 6.03 24.92 7.66
N THR A 107 7.19 24.94 8.31
CA THR A 107 8.38 25.62 7.81
C THR A 107 9.35 24.67 7.13
N LYS A 108 9.05 23.37 7.13
CA LYS A 108 9.92 22.32 6.60
C LYS A 108 9.38 21.78 5.30
N SER A 109 10.25 21.68 4.31
CA SER A 109 9.98 21.04 3.02
C SER A 109 11.15 20.16 2.63
N LEU A 110 10.88 19.04 2.00
CA LEU A 110 11.90 18.11 1.52
C LEU A 110 11.70 17.80 0.04
N PRO A 111 12.80 17.59 -0.71
CA PRO A 111 12.70 17.21 -2.12
C PRO A 111 12.18 15.78 -2.24
N ILE A 112 11.37 15.54 -3.28
CA ILE A 112 10.83 14.19 -3.54
C ILE A 112 11.87 13.24 -4.11
N HIS A 113 12.89 13.75 -4.80
CA HIS A 113 14.02 12.98 -5.28
C HIS A 113 15.10 12.91 -4.21
N ARG A 114 15.16 11.78 -3.52
CA ARG A 114 16.10 11.50 -2.44
C ARG A 114 16.74 10.14 -2.67
N SER A 115 17.98 10.00 -2.23
CA SER A 115 18.66 8.70 -2.21
C SER A 115 18.06 7.79 -1.14
N ALA A 116 18.12 6.48 -1.36
CA ALA A 116 17.84 5.50 -0.33
C ALA A 116 18.77 5.71 0.88
N PRO A 117 18.37 5.29 2.10
CA PRO A 117 19.22 5.34 3.27
C PRO A 117 20.56 4.63 3.04
N LYS A 118 21.63 5.15 3.61
CA LYS A 118 22.94 4.53 3.50
C LYS A 118 22.97 3.20 4.24
N HIS A 119 23.80 2.29 3.79
CA HIS A 119 23.94 0.97 4.40
C HIS A 119 24.27 1.04 5.91
N GLU A 120 25.02 2.03 6.34
CA GLU A 120 25.36 2.28 7.75
C GLU A 120 24.17 2.69 8.62
N ASP A 121 23.11 3.24 8.01
CA ASP A 121 21.89 3.69 8.71
C ASP A 121 20.82 2.59 8.79
N LEU A 122 20.96 1.53 8.01
CA LEU A 122 20.00 0.43 7.99
C LEU A 122 20.06 -0.40 9.28
N THR A 123 18.92 -0.92 9.71
CA THR A 123 18.88 -1.97 10.72
C THR A 123 19.03 -3.33 10.06
N THR A 124 19.75 -4.23 10.74
CA THR A 124 19.97 -5.61 10.26
C THR A 124 19.00 -6.61 10.89
N SER A 125 18.28 -6.21 11.94
CA SER A 125 17.27 -7.07 12.58
C SER A 125 16.02 -7.13 11.74
N GLN A 126 15.51 -8.35 11.52
CA GLN A 126 14.19 -8.57 10.97
C GLN A 126 13.19 -8.65 12.12
N GLU A 127 12.24 -7.75 12.16
CA GLU A 127 11.19 -7.69 13.16
C GLU A 127 9.82 -7.87 12.50
N VAL A 128 8.93 -8.58 13.19
CA VAL A 128 7.55 -8.73 12.77
C VAL A 128 6.80 -7.44 13.11
N LEU A 129 6.04 -6.92 12.15
CA LEU A 129 5.04 -5.89 12.39
C LEU A 129 3.71 -6.58 12.75
N VAL A 130 3.37 -6.59 14.03
CA VAL A 130 2.09 -7.18 14.48
C VAL A 130 0.95 -6.27 14.04
N THR A 131 0.07 -6.81 13.22
CA THR A 131 -1.05 -6.07 12.63
C THR A 131 -2.33 -6.12 13.48
N GLY A 132 -2.43 -7.10 14.37
CA GLY A 132 -3.65 -7.40 15.14
C GLY A 132 -4.73 -8.10 14.33
N ILE A 133 -4.41 -8.54 13.11
CA ILE A 133 -5.30 -9.30 12.21
C ILE A 133 -4.81 -10.75 12.19
N LYS A 134 -5.60 -11.65 12.76
CA LYS A 134 -5.20 -13.06 12.97
C LYS A 134 -4.63 -13.75 11.74
N VAL A 135 -5.31 -13.64 10.61
CA VAL A 135 -4.89 -14.32 9.37
C VAL A 135 -3.55 -13.78 8.86
N VAL A 136 -3.33 -12.47 8.96
CA VAL A 136 -2.07 -11.84 8.56
C VAL A 136 -0.96 -12.28 9.50
N ASP A 137 -1.14 -12.05 10.79
CA ASP A 137 -0.11 -12.28 11.79
C ASP A 137 0.31 -13.74 11.88
N LEU A 138 -0.65 -14.69 11.75
CA LEU A 138 -0.35 -16.11 11.78
C LEU A 138 0.27 -16.63 10.49
N MET A 139 -0.34 -16.31 9.32
CA MET A 139 -0.07 -17.03 8.06
C MET A 139 0.92 -16.28 7.15
N GLU A 140 0.96 -14.96 7.24
CA GLU A 140 1.78 -14.10 6.37
C GLU A 140 2.33 -12.87 7.11
N PRO A 141 3.02 -13.06 8.25
CA PRO A 141 3.44 -11.94 9.08
C PRO A 141 4.22 -10.89 8.28
N TYR A 142 3.90 -9.61 8.51
CA TYR A 142 4.55 -8.51 7.83
C TYR A 142 5.89 -8.19 8.45
N THR A 143 6.85 -7.84 7.61
CA THR A 143 8.17 -7.39 8.06
C THR A 143 8.12 -5.89 8.35
N LYS A 144 8.56 -5.48 9.52
CA LYS A 144 8.75 -4.06 9.85
C LYS A 144 9.82 -3.47 8.92
N GLY A 145 9.46 -2.40 8.21
CA GLY A 145 10.31 -1.84 7.14
C GLY A 145 10.32 -2.65 5.85
N GLY A 146 9.45 -3.66 5.75
CA GLY A 146 9.26 -4.47 4.56
C GLY A 146 8.20 -3.91 3.60
N LYS A 147 8.02 -4.64 2.52
CA LYS A 147 7.12 -4.28 1.42
C LYS A 147 6.13 -5.43 1.21
N THR A 148 4.86 -5.14 1.41
CA THR A 148 3.77 -6.11 1.21
C THR A 148 2.97 -5.76 -0.02
N GLY A 149 2.77 -6.73 -0.90
CA GLY A 149 1.86 -6.61 -2.02
C GLY A 149 0.45 -7.07 -1.63
N LEU A 150 -0.54 -6.25 -1.89
CA LEU A 150 -1.95 -6.55 -1.65
C LEU A 150 -2.64 -6.84 -2.99
N PHE A 151 -3.04 -8.08 -3.19
CA PHE A 151 -3.72 -8.57 -4.39
C PHE A 151 -5.18 -8.83 -4.09
N GLY A 152 -6.05 -8.50 -5.02
CA GLY A 152 -7.45 -8.83 -4.91
C GLY A 152 -8.31 -8.09 -5.94
N GLY A 153 -9.41 -8.71 -6.30
CA GLY A 153 -10.40 -8.12 -7.19
C GLY A 153 -11.09 -6.91 -6.56
N ALA A 154 -11.89 -6.21 -7.36
CA ALA A 154 -12.71 -5.11 -6.85
C ALA A 154 -13.81 -5.63 -5.91
N GLY A 155 -14.10 -4.88 -4.84
CA GLY A 155 -15.23 -5.14 -3.94
C GLY A 155 -15.05 -6.30 -2.96
N VAL A 156 -13.82 -6.77 -2.72
CA VAL A 156 -13.53 -7.87 -1.78
C VAL A 156 -13.01 -7.39 -0.41
N GLY A 157 -13.09 -6.08 -0.12
CA GLY A 157 -12.73 -5.52 1.18
C GLY A 157 -11.31 -4.98 1.31
N LYS A 158 -10.59 -4.73 0.20
CA LYS A 158 -9.23 -4.18 0.21
C LYS A 158 -9.14 -2.88 1.03
N THR A 159 -10.03 -1.92 0.76
CA THR A 159 -10.07 -0.63 1.46
C THR A 159 -10.29 -0.79 2.95
N VAL A 160 -11.15 -1.72 3.36
CA VAL A 160 -11.47 -1.99 4.77
C VAL A 160 -10.24 -2.55 5.50
N ILE A 161 -9.47 -3.44 4.85
CA ILE A 161 -8.21 -3.95 5.41
C ILE A 161 -7.19 -2.81 5.58
N ILE A 162 -7.06 -1.94 4.59
CA ILE A 162 -6.16 -0.77 4.64
C ILE A 162 -6.53 0.13 5.82
N GLN A 163 -7.80 0.47 5.97
CA GLN A 163 -8.28 1.31 7.07
C GLN A 163 -8.05 0.67 8.44
N GLU A 164 -8.27 -0.64 8.57
CA GLU A 164 -8.02 -1.36 9.82
C GLU A 164 -6.53 -1.37 10.18
N LEU A 165 -5.65 -1.59 9.19
CA LEU A 165 -4.20 -1.49 9.40
C LEU A 165 -3.79 -0.08 9.85
N ILE A 166 -4.33 0.97 9.23
CA ILE A 166 -4.06 2.36 9.63
C ILE A 166 -4.49 2.59 11.08
N ARG A 167 -5.70 2.15 11.43
CA ARG A 167 -6.25 2.29 12.78
C ARG A 167 -5.36 1.56 13.79
N ASN A 168 -4.98 0.32 13.51
CA ASN A 168 -4.19 -0.50 14.41
C ASN A 168 -2.78 0.07 14.62
N ILE A 169 -2.13 0.54 13.55
CA ILE A 169 -0.84 1.23 13.66
C ILE A 169 -0.94 2.52 14.47
N ALA A 170 -1.98 3.31 14.25
CA ALA A 170 -2.17 4.56 14.97
C ALA A 170 -2.45 4.36 16.46
N THR A 171 -3.23 3.32 16.81
CA THR A 171 -3.70 3.08 18.18
C THR A 171 -2.72 2.24 18.98
N GLU A 172 -2.27 1.12 18.44
CA GLU A 172 -1.47 0.13 19.16
C GLU A 172 0.04 0.40 19.10
N HIS A 173 0.51 0.98 17.98
CA HIS A 173 1.94 1.25 17.77
C HIS A 173 2.31 2.73 17.90
N SER A 174 1.35 3.63 18.14
CA SER A 174 1.57 5.10 18.17
C SER A 174 2.30 5.62 16.91
N GLY A 175 2.11 4.94 15.79
CA GLY A 175 2.71 5.25 14.50
C GLY A 175 1.87 6.23 13.68
N TYR A 176 2.41 6.62 12.56
CA TYR A 176 1.72 7.43 11.55
C TYR A 176 1.55 6.64 10.26
N SER A 177 0.60 7.07 9.45
CA SER A 177 0.37 6.48 8.14
C SER A 177 0.42 7.54 7.06
N VAL A 178 0.86 7.14 5.88
CA VAL A 178 0.80 7.96 4.66
C VAL A 178 0.09 7.14 3.59
N PHE A 179 -0.92 7.71 2.98
CA PHE A 179 -1.64 7.11 1.88
C PHE A 179 -1.33 7.83 0.57
N ALA A 180 -0.72 7.17 -0.38
CA ALA A 180 -0.44 7.65 -1.72
C ALA A 180 -1.40 7.02 -2.74
N GLY A 181 -2.39 7.77 -3.17
CA GLY A 181 -3.32 7.39 -4.24
C GLY A 181 -2.70 7.64 -5.60
N VAL A 182 -2.28 6.59 -6.28
CA VAL A 182 -1.59 6.65 -7.57
C VAL A 182 -2.51 6.20 -8.70
N GLY A 183 -3.02 7.13 -9.48
CA GLY A 183 -3.88 6.85 -10.62
C GLY A 183 -5.25 6.27 -10.24
N GLU A 184 -5.71 6.50 -9.01
CA GLU A 184 -7.03 6.07 -8.55
C GLU A 184 -8.14 6.97 -9.07
N ARG A 185 -9.37 6.47 -9.02
CA ARG A 185 -10.55 7.24 -9.39
C ARG A 185 -10.81 8.33 -8.36
N THR A 186 -11.11 9.54 -8.80
CA THR A 186 -11.41 10.69 -7.94
C THR A 186 -12.53 10.38 -6.93
N ARG A 187 -13.55 9.65 -7.35
CA ARG A 187 -14.65 9.24 -6.47
C ARG A 187 -14.18 8.33 -5.34
N GLU A 188 -13.40 7.29 -5.68
CA GLU A 188 -12.89 6.31 -4.70
C GLU A 188 -11.95 6.99 -3.70
N GLY A 189 -11.09 7.90 -4.15
CA GLY A 189 -10.24 8.70 -3.28
C GLY A 189 -11.02 9.60 -2.33
N ASN A 190 -12.08 10.24 -2.82
CA ASN A 190 -12.93 11.09 -1.99
C ASN A 190 -13.74 10.26 -0.97
N ASP A 191 -14.27 9.10 -1.38
CA ASP A 191 -14.99 8.19 -0.49
C ASP A 191 -14.04 7.71 0.62
N LEU A 192 -12.82 7.32 0.29
CA LEU A 192 -11.79 6.93 1.27
C LEU A 192 -11.46 8.05 2.25
N TYR A 193 -11.25 9.28 1.76
CA TYR A 193 -10.97 10.43 2.62
C TYR A 193 -12.11 10.70 3.61
N ARG A 194 -13.35 10.59 3.15
CA ARG A 194 -14.54 10.76 4.00
C ARG A 194 -14.64 9.65 5.05
N GLU A 195 -14.51 8.37 4.64
CA GLU A 195 -14.56 7.22 5.53
C GLU A 195 -13.47 7.29 6.61
N MET A 196 -12.24 7.69 6.25
CA MET A 196 -11.16 7.87 7.20
C MET A 196 -11.40 9.04 8.15
N THR A 197 -12.11 10.06 7.70
CA THR A 197 -12.52 11.20 8.54
C THR A 197 -13.60 10.78 9.53
N GLU A 198 -14.61 10.04 9.07
CA GLU A 198 -15.72 9.54 9.89
C GLU A 198 -15.24 8.54 10.95
N SER A 199 -14.29 7.68 10.60
CA SER A 199 -13.68 6.71 11.53
C SER A 199 -12.62 7.31 12.47
N GLY A 200 -12.24 8.58 12.27
CA GLY A 200 -11.24 9.30 13.11
C GLY A 200 -9.79 8.86 12.88
N VAL A 201 -9.50 7.99 11.92
CA VAL A 201 -8.12 7.56 11.63
C VAL A 201 -7.33 8.59 10.83
N ILE A 202 -8.03 9.56 10.22
CA ILE A 202 -7.41 10.61 9.40
C ILE A 202 -6.39 11.44 10.20
N ASP A 203 -6.62 11.69 11.49
CA ASP A 203 -5.78 12.54 12.33
C ASP A 203 -4.33 12.03 12.50
N LYS A 204 -4.09 10.78 12.19
CA LYS A 204 -2.76 10.13 12.20
C LYS A 204 -2.25 9.79 10.79
N THR A 205 -2.93 10.30 9.77
CA THR A 205 -2.67 9.94 8.37
C THR A 205 -2.43 11.19 7.52
N VAL A 206 -1.45 11.13 6.64
CA VAL A 206 -1.26 12.07 5.53
C VAL A 206 -1.77 11.41 4.26
N MET A 207 -2.54 12.13 3.46
CA MET A 207 -3.01 11.63 2.16
C MET A 207 -2.43 12.47 1.02
N VAL A 208 -1.99 11.78 -0.03
CA VAL A 208 -1.46 12.42 -1.25
C VAL A 208 -2.10 11.76 -2.45
N PHE A 209 -2.73 12.56 -3.32
CA PHE A 209 -3.40 12.03 -4.50
C PHE A 209 -2.80 12.56 -5.80
N GLY A 210 -2.54 11.63 -6.72
CA GLY A 210 -2.30 11.87 -8.14
C GLY A 210 -3.26 10.97 -8.92
N GLN A 211 -4.43 11.51 -9.24
CA GLN A 211 -5.60 10.72 -9.66
C GLN A 211 -5.57 10.36 -11.14
N MET A 212 -6.50 9.49 -11.56
CA MET A 212 -6.56 8.93 -12.91
C MET A 212 -6.71 9.98 -14.01
N ASN A 213 -7.38 11.10 -13.72
CA ASN A 213 -7.60 12.20 -14.66
C ASN A 213 -6.42 13.17 -14.74
N GLU A 214 -5.45 13.06 -13.85
CA GLU A 214 -4.27 13.93 -13.83
C GLU A 214 -3.22 13.46 -14.87
N PRO A 215 -2.34 14.37 -15.34
CA PRO A 215 -1.34 14.01 -16.33
C PRO A 215 -0.35 12.95 -15.82
N PRO A 216 0.33 12.25 -16.72
CA PRO A 216 1.22 11.15 -16.34
C PRO A 216 2.38 11.59 -15.44
N GLY A 217 2.83 12.85 -15.52
CA GLY A 217 3.84 13.39 -14.60
C GLY A 217 3.39 13.34 -13.14
N ALA A 218 2.16 13.76 -12.86
CA ALA A 218 1.58 13.72 -11.52
C ALA A 218 1.48 12.28 -11.01
N ARG A 219 0.93 11.37 -11.79
CA ARG A 219 0.78 9.95 -11.42
C ARG A 219 2.12 9.24 -11.22
N LEU A 220 3.17 9.66 -11.93
CA LEU A 220 4.52 9.11 -11.80
C LEU A 220 5.23 9.59 -10.51
N ARG A 221 4.90 10.78 -10.01
CA ARG A 221 5.62 11.43 -8.89
C ARG A 221 4.89 11.38 -7.56
N VAL A 222 3.56 11.20 -7.55
CA VAL A 222 2.77 11.23 -6.31
C VAL A 222 3.22 10.17 -5.29
N GLY A 223 3.64 8.99 -5.73
CA GLY A 223 4.21 7.96 -4.85
C GLY A 223 5.49 8.43 -4.15
N LEU A 224 6.34 9.18 -4.84
CA LEU A 224 7.55 9.79 -4.27
C LEU A 224 7.21 10.89 -3.28
N THR A 225 6.17 11.67 -3.53
CA THR A 225 5.66 12.69 -2.61
C THR A 225 5.22 12.04 -1.29
N GLY A 226 4.37 11.03 -1.34
CA GLY A 226 3.93 10.30 -0.16
C GLY A 226 5.09 9.66 0.59
N LEU A 227 6.00 9.01 -0.14
CA LEU A 227 7.19 8.40 0.46
C LEU A 227 8.08 9.42 1.16
N THR A 228 8.27 10.61 0.59
CA THR A 228 9.07 11.68 1.20
C THR A 228 8.45 12.16 2.51
N MET A 229 7.12 12.28 2.58
CA MET A 229 6.42 12.61 3.81
C MET A 229 6.56 11.50 4.87
N ALA A 230 6.49 10.23 4.46
CA ALA A 230 6.71 9.08 5.35
C ALA A 230 8.16 9.04 5.89
N GLU A 231 9.15 9.29 5.03
CA GLU A 231 10.56 9.32 5.43
C GLU A 231 10.86 10.38 6.47
N TYR A 232 10.20 11.54 6.42
CA TYR A 232 10.36 12.57 7.44
C TYR A 232 10.01 12.04 8.84
N PHE A 233 8.89 11.36 8.99
CA PHE A 233 8.48 10.77 10.26
C PHE A 233 9.43 9.67 10.73
N ARG A 234 9.97 8.86 9.82
CA ARG A 234 10.99 7.85 10.13
C ARG A 234 12.31 8.49 10.59
N ASP A 235 12.83 9.44 9.82
CA ASP A 235 14.21 9.94 9.94
C ASP A 235 14.34 11.04 10.99
N GLU A 236 13.34 11.92 11.13
CA GLU A 236 13.38 13.08 12.02
C GLU A 236 12.59 12.86 13.32
N GLU A 237 11.51 12.08 13.27
CA GLU A 237 10.68 11.83 14.45
C GLU A 237 10.87 10.43 15.05
N GLY A 238 11.65 9.57 14.40
CA GLY A 238 11.94 8.23 14.87
C GLY A 238 10.70 7.34 14.99
N LYS A 239 9.75 7.51 14.07
CA LYS A 239 8.48 6.79 14.10
C LYS A 239 8.47 5.58 13.18
N ASP A 240 7.63 4.62 13.52
CA ASP A 240 7.22 3.57 12.62
C ASP A 240 6.06 4.09 11.76
N VAL A 241 6.25 4.07 10.45
CA VAL A 241 5.31 4.65 9.49
C VAL A 241 4.80 3.56 8.57
N LEU A 242 3.50 3.56 8.33
CA LEU A 242 2.87 2.71 7.34
C LEU A 242 2.59 3.53 6.07
N LEU A 243 3.20 3.12 4.97
CA LEU A 243 3.00 3.73 3.66
C LEU A 243 2.08 2.85 2.81
N PHE A 244 0.92 3.37 2.46
CA PHE A 244 0.03 2.74 1.49
C PHE A 244 0.25 3.34 0.11
N VAL A 245 0.35 2.49 -0.91
CA VAL A 245 0.43 2.89 -2.32
C VAL A 245 -0.69 2.18 -3.08
N ASP A 246 -1.66 2.92 -3.52
CA ASP A 246 -2.76 2.39 -4.32
C ASP A 246 -2.90 3.20 -5.61
N ASN A 247 -2.46 2.71 -6.73
CA ASN A 247 -1.98 1.39 -7.09
C ASN A 247 -0.55 1.48 -7.69
N ILE A 248 0.36 0.62 -7.28
CA ILE A 248 1.76 0.66 -7.77
C ILE A 248 1.85 0.40 -9.28
N PHE A 249 0.93 -0.37 -9.87
CA PHE A 249 0.86 -0.55 -11.31
C PHE A 249 0.67 0.76 -12.07
N ARG A 250 -0.10 1.71 -11.51
CA ARG A 250 -0.33 3.02 -12.15
C ARG A 250 0.93 3.88 -12.18
N PHE A 251 1.82 3.69 -11.22
CA PHE A 251 3.15 4.30 -11.24
C PHE A 251 3.95 3.82 -12.48
N THR A 252 3.99 2.52 -12.73
CA THR A 252 4.68 1.98 -13.92
C THR A 252 4.01 2.38 -15.22
N GLN A 253 2.69 2.41 -15.27
CA GLN A 253 1.92 2.86 -16.42
C GLN A 253 2.21 4.34 -16.75
N ALA A 254 2.20 5.21 -15.75
CA ALA A 254 2.55 6.62 -15.93
C ALA A 254 3.99 6.79 -16.43
N GLY A 255 4.93 5.98 -15.94
CA GLY A 255 6.30 5.93 -16.42
C GLY A 255 6.40 5.55 -17.91
N SER A 256 5.59 4.60 -18.39
CA SER A 256 5.55 4.24 -19.81
C SER A 256 4.99 5.37 -20.68
N GLU A 257 3.94 6.05 -20.22
CA GLU A 257 3.37 7.21 -20.90
C GLU A 257 4.38 8.36 -21.01
N VAL A 258 5.07 8.71 -19.93
CA VAL A 258 6.13 9.73 -19.93
C VAL A 258 7.27 9.33 -20.85
N SER A 259 7.72 8.08 -20.79
CA SER A 259 8.80 7.57 -21.66
C SER A 259 8.47 7.70 -23.15
N ALA A 260 7.22 7.37 -23.52
CA ALA A 260 6.73 7.52 -24.88
C ALA A 260 6.69 9.00 -25.33
N LEU A 261 6.19 9.89 -24.47
CA LEU A 261 6.15 11.34 -24.74
C LEU A 261 7.56 11.96 -24.85
N LEU A 262 8.54 11.41 -24.14
CA LEU A 262 9.94 11.82 -24.25
C LEU A 262 10.64 11.23 -25.50
N GLY A 263 9.96 10.40 -26.27
CA GLY A 263 10.49 9.78 -27.50
C GLY A 263 11.51 8.67 -27.22
N ARG A 264 11.48 8.04 -26.06
CA ARG A 264 12.35 6.89 -25.74
C ARG A 264 11.83 5.63 -26.41
N MET A 265 12.77 4.78 -26.89
CA MET A 265 12.41 3.50 -27.46
C MET A 265 11.81 2.58 -26.40
N PRO A 266 10.61 2.02 -26.63
CA PRO A 266 9.98 1.13 -25.66
C PRO A 266 10.72 -0.20 -25.50
N SER A 267 10.65 -0.81 -24.34
CA SER A 267 11.08 -2.16 -24.06
C SER A 267 9.95 -3.18 -24.28
N ALA A 268 10.07 -4.38 -23.73
CA ALA A 268 9.05 -5.43 -23.84
C ALA A 268 7.65 -4.93 -23.44
N VAL A 269 6.62 -5.36 -24.18
CA VAL A 269 5.20 -5.02 -23.97
C VAL A 269 4.90 -3.51 -23.96
N GLY A 270 5.82 -2.68 -24.47
CA GLY A 270 5.63 -1.23 -24.53
C GLY A 270 6.04 -0.46 -23.27
N TYR A 271 6.59 -1.12 -22.28
CA TYR A 271 7.08 -0.45 -21.08
C TYR A 271 8.36 0.36 -21.32
N GLN A 272 8.64 1.30 -20.43
CA GLN A 272 9.86 2.10 -20.43
C GLN A 272 11.11 1.22 -20.21
N PRO A 273 12.24 1.53 -20.87
CA PRO A 273 13.49 0.80 -20.62
C PRO A 273 14.04 1.00 -19.19
N THR A 274 13.59 2.03 -18.50
CA THR A 274 13.98 2.40 -17.14
C THR A 274 13.06 1.83 -16.05
N LEU A 275 12.12 0.93 -16.39
CA LEU A 275 11.13 0.36 -15.47
C LEU A 275 11.77 -0.18 -14.18
N GLY A 276 12.77 -1.02 -14.29
CA GLY A 276 13.46 -1.62 -13.14
C GLY A 276 14.17 -0.59 -12.28
N THR A 277 14.80 0.41 -12.89
CA THR A 277 15.50 1.48 -12.17
C THR A 277 14.52 2.38 -11.43
N GLU A 278 13.46 2.82 -12.09
CA GLU A 278 12.42 3.68 -11.48
C GLU A 278 11.72 2.98 -10.31
N MET A 279 11.38 1.71 -10.47
CA MET A 279 10.81 0.89 -9.40
C MET A 279 11.81 0.72 -8.25
N GLY A 280 13.07 0.42 -8.54
CA GLY A 280 14.13 0.27 -7.55
C GLY A 280 14.37 1.55 -6.75
N GLU A 281 14.43 2.71 -7.40
CA GLU A 281 14.61 4.00 -6.74
C GLU A 281 13.48 4.29 -5.73
N LEU A 282 12.25 3.91 -6.02
CA LEU A 282 11.13 4.04 -5.09
C LEU A 282 11.21 3.00 -3.98
N GLN A 283 11.40 1.73 -4.33
CA GLN A 283 11.30 0.61 -3.39
C GLN A 283 12.44 0.56 -2.38
N GLU A 284 13.67 0.92 -2.77
CA GLU A 284 14.84 0.88 -1.88
C GLU A 284 14.83 1.97 -0.79
N ARG A 285 14.01 3.00 -0.94
CA ARG A 285 13.77 4.00 0.10
C ARG A 285 12.86 3.50 1.22
N ILE A 286 12.04 2.48 0.91
CA ILE A 286 11.10 1.86 1.85
C ILE A 286 11.86 0.81 2.66
N THR A 287 12.25 1.16 3.88
CA THR A 287 13.10 0.30 4.72
C THR A 287 13.09 0.74 6.18
N SER A 288 13.61 -0.11 7.06
CA SER A 288 13.91 0.21 8.45
C SER A 288 15.30 0.82 8.57
N THR A 289 15.39 1.87 9.37
CA THR A 289 16.64 2.50 9.78
C THR A 289 16.83 2.37 11.29
N LYS A 290 18.00 2.73 11.80
CA LYS A 290 18.27 2.78 13.25
C LYS A 290 17.38 3.77 14.01
N LYS A 291 16.69 4.68 13.31
CA LYS A 291 15.81 5.70 13.91
C LYS A 291 14.34 5.27 13.93
N GLY A 292 13.88 4.63 12.87
CA GLY A 292 12.49 4.25 12.69
C GLY A 292 12.30 3.41 11.42
N SER A 293 11.06 3.16 11.03
CA SER A 293 10.76 2.33 9.86
C SER A 293 9.71 2.95 8.95
N VAL A 294 9.82 2.65 7.66
CA VAL A 294 8.72 2.78 6.70
C VAL A 294 8.39 1.38 6.20
N THR A 295 7.22 0.89 6.56
CA THR A 295 6.65 -0.36 6.05
C THR A 295 5.62 -0.03 5.00
N SER A 296 5.62 -0.69 3.84
CA SER A 296 4.64 -0.41 2.81
C SER A 296 3.66 -1.55 2.58
N VAL A 297 2.41 -1.16 2.31
CA VAL A 297 1.37 -2.03 1.75
C VAL A 297 0.99 -1.43 0.40
N GLN A 298 1.26 -2.19 -0.66
CA GLN A 298 1.13 -1.73 -2.04
C GLN A 298 0.06 -2.54 -2.74
N ALA A 299 -1.03 -1.89 -3.13
CA ALA A 299 -2.02 -2.53 -3.98
C ALA A 299 -1.41 -2.76 -5.37
N ILE A 300 -1.55 -3.98 -5.87
CA ILE A 300 -0.99 -4.38 -7.16
C ILE A 300 -2.12 -4.86 -8.06
N TYR A 301 -2.27 -4.19 -9.19
CA TYR A 301 -3.11 -4.65 -10.28
C TYR A 301 -2.29 -5.51 -11.24
N VAL A 302 -2.81 -6.66 -11.60
CA VAL A 302 -2.19 -7.58 -12.56
C VAL A 302 -3.00 -7.53 -13.85
N PRO A 303 -2.46 -6.95 -14.94
CA PRO A 303 -3.16 -6.88 -16.21
C PRO A 303 -3.49 -8.27 -16.74
N ALA A 304 -4.77 -8.50 -17.10
CA ALA A 304 -5.27 -9.77 -17.61
C ALA A 304 -4.93 -11.00 -16.75
N ASP A 305 -4.70 -10.81 -15.44
CA ASP A 305 -4.25 -11.85 -14.50
C ASP A 305 -2.91 -12.52 -14.91
N ASP A 306 -2.12 -11.83 -15.74
CA ASP A 306 -0.80 -12.30 -16.20
C ASP A 306 0.32 -11.84 -15.28
N LEU A 307 0.75 -12.72 -14.39
CA LEU A 307 1.86 -12.48 -13.47
C LEU A 307 3.23 -12.34 -14.17
N THR A 308 3.31 -12.69 -15.45
CA THR A 308 4.54 -12.59 -16.23
C THR A 308 4.69 -11.24 -16.93
N ASP A 309 3.66 -10.39 -16.86
CA ASP A 309 3.74 -9.00 -17.33
C ASP A 309 4.90 -8.26 -16.61
N PRO A 310 5.74 -7.50 -17.35
CA PRO A 310 6.92 -6.85 -16.78
C PRO A 310 6.66 -5.94 -15.57
N ALA A 311 5.50 -5.27 -15.51
CA ALA A 311 5.20 -4.36 -14.40
C ALA A 311 4.95 -5.09 -13.07
N PRO A 312 3.99 -6.03 -12.97
CA PRO A 312 3.83 -6.82 -11.77
C PRO A 312 5.08 -7.66 -11.46
N ALA A 313 5.72 -8.28 -12.44
CA ALA A 313 6.93 -9.08 -12.23
C ALA A 313 8.06 -8.27 -11.57
N THR A 314 8.26 -7.02 -12.00
CA THR A 314 9.25 -6.11 -11.39
C THR A 314 8.85 -5.72 -9.97
N ALA A 315 7.57 -5.43 -9.73
CA ALA A 315 7.07 -5.12 -8.38
C ALA A 315 7.25 -6.31 -7.43
N PHE A 316 6.90 -7.54 -7.86
CA PHE A 316 7.05 -8.76 -7.05
C PHE A 316 8.47 -9.02 -6.58
N ALA A 317 9.48 -8.68 -7.39
CA ALA A 317 10.88 -8.86 -7.02
C ALA A 317 11.29 -8.09 -5.75
N HIS A 318 10.59 -7.01 -5.43
CA HIS A 318 10.83 -6.18 -4.26
C HIS A 318 10.02 -6.56 -3.02
N LEU A 319 8.99 -7.40 -3.16
CA LEU A 319 8.07 -7.71 -2.06
C LEU A 319 8.67 -8.70 -1.05
N ASP A 320 8.38 -8.44 0.22
CA ASP A 320 8.71 -9.32 1.35
C ASP A 320 7.52 -10.22 1.73
N ALA A 321 6.31 -9.74 1.51
CA ALA A 321 5.08 -10.49 1.74
C ALA A 321 4.05 -10.22 0.64
N THR A 322 3.12 -11.15 0.49
CA THR A 322 2.04 -11.07 -0.49
C THR A 322 0.73 -11.49 0.17
N THR A 323 -0.20 -10.56 0.28
CA THR A 323 -1.57 -10.77 0.78
C THR A 323 -2.52 -10.94 -0.40
N VAL A 324 -3.14 -12.10 -0.50
CA VAL A 324 -4.10 -12.41 -1.57
C VAL A 324 -5.51 -12.38 -1.01
N ILE A 325 -6.34 -11.48 -1.52
CA ILE A 325 -7.76 -11.36 -1.15
C ILE A 325 -8.58 -12.08 -2.22
N GLU A 326 -9.34 -13.09 -1.80
CA GLU A 326 -10.05 -13.98 -2.69
C GLU A 326 -11.58 -13.81 -2.58
N ARG A 327 -12.23 -13.61 -3.73
CA ARG A 327 -13.69 -13.44 -3.79
C ARG A 327 -14.47 -14.65 -3.24
N LYS A 328 -13.96 -15.86 -3.50
CA LYS A 328 -14.62 -17.10 -3.02
C LYS A 328 -14.69 -17.16 -1.49
N ILE A 329 -13.69 -16.60 -0.80
CA ILE A 329 -13.67 -16.50 0.67
C ILE A 329 -14.70 -15.48 1.14
N ALA A 330 -14.80 -14.32 0.45
CA ALA A 330 -15.82 -13.33 0.73
C ALA A 330 -17.24 -13.87 0.53
N GLU A 331 -17.49 -14.68 -0.50
CA GLU A 331 -18.76 -15.35 -0.77
C GLU A 331 -19.18 -16.34 0.34
N LEU A 332 -18.20 -16.89 1.07
CA LEU A 332 -18.45 -17.72 2.27
C LEU A 332 -18.76 -16.87 3.52
N GLY A 333 -18.78 -15.54 3.40
CA GLY A 333 -18.99 -14.63 4.52
C GLY A 333 -17.81 -14.60 5.49
N ILE A 334 -16.60 -14.88 5.04
CA ILE A 334 -15.38 -14.83 5.85
C ILE A 334 -14.64 -13.52 5.53
N TYR A 335 -14.53 -12.64 6.53
CA TYR A 335 -13.82 -11.37 6.43
C TYR A 335 -12.82 -11.21 7.59
N PRO A 336 -11.57 -10.72 7.31
CA PRO A 336 -11.06 -10.34 5.98
C PRO A 336 -10.98 -11.55 5.04
N ALA A 337 -11.26 -11.33 3.76
CA ALA A 337 -11.33 -12.39 2.76
C ALA A 337 -9.93 -12.78 2.22
N ILE A 338 -8.97 -12.91 3.11
CA ILE A 338 -7.58 -13.26 2.78
C ILE A 338 -7.46 -14.77 2.60
N ASP A 339 -6.83 -15.18 1.50
CA ASP A 339 -6.53 -16.60 1.24
C ASP A 339 -5.24 -17.01 1.97
N PRO A 340 -5.33 -17.82 3.04
CA PRO A 340 -4.17 -18.21 3.83
C PRO A 340 -3.23 -19.19 3.10
N LEU A 341 -3.69 -19.81 2.01
CA LEU A 341 -2.88 -20.75 1.21
C LEU A 341 -2.14 -20.03 0.06
N ALA A 342 -2.72 -18.97 -0.48
CA ALA A 342 -2.11 -18.19 -1.55
C ALA A 342 -1.22 -17.05 -1.05
N SER A 343 -1.46 -16.58 0.18
CA SER A 343 -0.67 -15.52 0.81
C SER A 343 0.66 -16.07 1.33
N THR A 344 1.71 -15.25 1.24
CA THR A 344 3.07 -15.69 1.60
C THR A 344 3.86 -14.57 2.28
N SER A 345 4.85 -14.95 3.11
CA SER A 345 5.79 -14.01 3.72
C SER A 345 7.19 -14.60 3.77
N ARG A 346 8.20 -13.79 3.46
CA ARG A 346 9.62 -14.19 3.52
C ARG A 346 10.11 -14.42 4.94
N ILE A 347 9.51 -13.74 5.93
CA ILE A 347 9.89 -13.94 7.33
C ILE A 347 9.18 -15.11 8.00
N MET A 348 8.40 -15.90 7.26
CA MET A 348 7.84 -17.19 7.73
C MET A 348 8.96 -18.24 7.83
N ASP A 349 9.90 -17.98 8.72
CA ASP A 349 11.09 -18.79 9.01
C ASP A 349 11.21 -18.93 10.53
N PRO A 350 11.39 -20.15 11.08
CA PRO A 350 11.45 -20.37 12.53
C PRO A 350 12.54 -19.57 13.24
N ARG A 351 13.60 -19.17 12.51
CA ARG A 351 14.67 -18.31 13.06
C ARG A 351 14.22 -16.87 13.32
N VAL A 352 13.14 -16.43 12.67
CA VAL A 352 12.61 -15.06 12.80
C VAL A 352 11.37 -15.03 13.70
N ILE A 353 10.39 -15.88 13.40
CA ILE A 353 9.09 -15.90 14.12
C ILE A 353 9.05 -16.88 15.29
N GLY A 354 10.07 -17.72 15.44
CA GLY A 354 10.12 -18.77 16.45
C GLY A 354 9.51 -20.09 15.99
N ASP A 355 9.99 -21.20 16.58
CA ASP A 355 9.57 -22.55 16.21
C ASP A 355 8.07 -22.78 16.46
N HIS A 356 7.54 -22.30 17.59
CA HIS A 356 6.13 -22.53 17.97
C HIS A 356 5.17 -21.89 16.96
N HIS A 357 5.34 -20.61 16.66
CA HIS A 357 4.52 -19.92 15.65
C HIS A 357 4.61 -20.62 14.29
N TYR A 358 5.83 -20.95 13.85
CA TYR A 358 6.05 -21.62 12.58
C TYR A 358 5.33 -22.97 12.49
N GLN A 359 5.40 -23.80 13.54
CA GLN A 359 4.74 -25.10 13.58
C GLN A 359 3.22 -24.99 13.54
N VAL A 360 2.63 -24.07 14.31
CA VAL A 360 1.18 -23.84 14.31
C VAL A 360 0.71 -23.35 12.93
N ALA A 361 1.39 -22.38 12.33
CA ALA A 361 1.06 -21.86 11.00
C ALA A 361 1.14 -22.97 9.93
N ARG A 362 2.19 -23.79 9.95
CA ARG A 362 2.33 -24.93 9.02
C ARG A 362 1.26 -25.99 9.22
N SER A 363 0.88 -26.26 10.46
CA SER A 363 -0.19 -27.23 10.75
C SER A 363 -1.55 -26.70 10.24
N VAL A 364 -1.85 -25.43 10.45
CA VAL A 364 -3.05 -24.78 9.88
C VAL A 364 -3.04 -24.88 8.35
N GLN A 365 -1.92 -24.56 7.73
CA GLN A 365 -1.77 -24.64 6.27
C GLN A 365 -2.01 -26.07 5.74
N ASN A 366 -1.46 -27.08 6.40
CA ASN A 366 -1.63 -28.47 6.02
C ASN A 366 -3.10 -28.92 6.13
N VAL A 367 -3.79 -28.55 7.21
CA VAL A 367 -5.21 -28.88 7.42
C VAL A 367 -6.08 -28.22 6.36
N LEU A 368 -5.84 -26.94 6.07
CA LEU A 368 -6.59 -26.22 5.04
C LEU A 368 -6.31 -26.74 3.63
N GLN A 369 -5.04 -27.11 3.32
CA GLN A 369 -4.68 -27.70 2.05
C GLN A 369 -5.36 -29.07 1.87
N LYS A 370 -5.30 -29.93 2.88
CA LYS A 370 -5.97 -31.24 2.84
C LYS A 370 -7.48 -31.09 2.66
N TYR A 371 -8.10 -30.12 3.32
CA TYR A 371 -9.52 -29.80 3.12
C TYR A 371 -9.81 -29.38 1.69
N LYS A 372 -8.98 -28.50 1.11
CA LYS A 372 -9.12 -28.09 -0.28
C LYS A 372 -9.06 -29.27 -1.24
N ASP A 373 -8.13 -30.21 -1.02
CA ASP A 373 -7.98 -31.42 -1.84
C ASP A 373 -9.20 -32.36 -1.71
N LEU A 374 -9.83 -32.37 -0.53
CA LEU A 374 -11.03 -33.20 -0.28
C LEU A 374 -12.33 -32.57 -0.81
N GLN A 375 -12.35 -31.27 -1.14
CA GLN A 375 -13.58 -30.58 -1.56
C GLN A 375 -14.22 -31.20 -2.80
N ASP A 376 -13.42 -31.60 -3.79
CA ASP A 376 -13.93 -32.24 -5.00
C ASP A 376 -14.54 -33.61 -4.69
N ILE A 377 -13.95 -34.37 -3.79
CA ILE A 377 -14.46 -35.66 -3.34
C ILE A 377 -15.78 -35.47 -2.60
N ILE A 378 -15.84 -34.49 -1.69
CA ILE A 378 -17.06 -34.18 -0.94
C ILE A 378 -18.20 -33.73 -1.87
N ALA A 379 -17.89 -32.94 -2.90
CA ALA A 379 -18.88 -32.46 -3.85
C ALA A 379 -19.49 -33.59 -4.71
N ILE A 380 -18.73 -34.63 -5.01
CA ILE A 380 -19.16 -35.75 -5.86
C ILE A 380 -19.76 -36.90 -5.04
N LEU A 381 -19.12 -37.31 -3.97
CA LEU A 381 -19.46 -38.52 -3.20
C LEU A 381 -20.15 -38.20 -1.86
N GLY A 382 -20.07 -36.98 -1.38
CA GLY A 382 -20.59 -36.60 -0.06
C GLY A 382 -19.60 -36.84 1.09
N MET A 383 -19.92 -36.31 2.25
CA MET A 383 -19.11 -36.43 3.47
C MET A 383 -19.04 -37.87 4.02
N ASP A 384 -20.09 -38.64 3.79
CA ASP A 384 -20.23 -39.99 4.39
C ASP A 384 -19.19 -40.99 3.86
N GLU A 385 -18.70 -40.76 2.65
CA GLU A 385 -17.69 -41.63 1.99
C GLU A 385 -16.25 -41.34 2.46
N LEU A 386 -16.03 -40.28 3.25
CA LEU A 386 -14.72 -39.97 3.80
C LEU A 386 -14.37 -40.89 4.98
N SER A 387 -13.08 -41.16 5.15
CA SER A 387 -12.56 -41.80 6.37
C SER A 387 -12.86 -40.95 7.59
N ASP A 388 -12.88 -41.56 8.78
CA ASP A 388 -13.11 -40.83 10.04
C ASP A 388 -12.04 -39.76 10.27
N ASP A 389 -10.78 -40.02 9.92
CA ASP A 389 -9.68 -39.06 10.00
C ASP A 389 -9.87 -37.90 9.03
N ASP A 390 -10.39 -38.15 7.82
CA ASP A 390 -10.67 -37.07 6.86
C ASP A 390 -11.87 -36.26 7.29
N LYS A 391 -12.93 -36.87 7.84
CA LYS A 391 -14.07 -36.16 8.45
C LYS A 391 -13.62 -35.22 9.56
N LEU A 392 -12.77 -35.70 10.45
CA LEU A 392 -12.20 -34.87 11.52
C LEU A 392 -11.40 -33.72 10.97
N THR A 393 -10.55 -33.98 9.97
CA THR A 393 -9.78 -32.92 9.28
C THR A 393 -10.69 -31.87 8.67
N VAL A 394 -11.77 -32.27 7.99
CA VAL A 394 -12.75 -31.35 7.38
C VAL A 394 -13.44 -30.50 8.46
N HIS A 395 -13.87 -31.10 9.57
CA HIS A 395 -14.51 -30.36 10.67
C HIS A 395 -13.57 -29.32 11.30
N ARG A 396 -12.30 -29.70 11.56
CA ARG A 396 -11.31 -28.78 12.08
C ARG A 396 -10.96 -27.67 11.08
N ALA A 397 -10.83 -28.01 9.77
CA ALA A 397 -10.59 -27.04 8.72
C ALA A 397 -11.70 -25.98 8.62
N ARG A 398 -12.97 -26.38 8.73
CA ARG A 398 -14.11 -25.45 8.71
C ARG A 398 -14.11 -24.53 9.93
N ARG A 399 -13.76 -25.04 11.12
CA ARG A 399 -13.59 -24.21 12.32
C ARG A 399 -12.44 -23.22 12.13
N ILE A 400 -11.30 -23.65 11.60
CA ILE A 400 -10.16 -22.79 11.27
C ILE A 400 -10.59 -21.68 10.29
N GLN A 401 -11.27 -22.03 9.20
CA GLN A 401 -11.76 -21.03 8.24
C GLN A 401 -12.67 -19.98 8.90
N LYS A 402 -13.59 -20.41 9.76
CA LYS A 402 -14.45 -19.48 10.50
C LYS A 402 -13.67 -18.66 11.51
N PHE A 403 -12.68 -19.23 12.19
CA PHE A 403 -11.85 -18.54 13.15
C PHE A 403 -10.87 -17.54 12.51
N LEU A 404 -10.53 -17.72 11.22
CA LEU A 404 -9.80 -16.72 10.44
C LEU A 404 -10.60 -15.42 10.26
N SER A 405 -11.94 -15.47 10.34
CA SER A 405 -12.76 -14.25 10.34
C SER A 405 -12.55 -13.44 11.61
N GLN A 406 -12.59 -12.12 11.47
CA GLN A 406 -12.38 -11.19 12.57
C GLN A 406 -13.21 -9.93 12.38
N PRO A 407 -13.91 -9.44 13.41
CA PRO A 407 -14.60 -8.16 13.31
C PRO A 407 -13.59 -7.03 13.35
N PHE A 408 -13.72 -6.08 12.43
CA PHE A 408 -12.86 -4.91 12.33
C PHE A 408 -13.51 -3.68 12.97
N PHE A 409 -12.71 -2.86 13.63
CA PHE A 409 -13.19 -1.61 14.23
C PHE A 409 -13.77 -0.65 13.20
N VAL A 410 -13.14 -0.54 12.04
CA VAL A 410 -13.60 0.34 10.97
C VAL A 410 -14.92 -0.14 10.33
N ALA A 411 -15.31 -1.38 10.57
CA ALA A 411 -16.54 -1.96 10.06
C ALA A 411 -17.69 -1.98 11.08
N GLU A 412 -17.47 -1.59 12.34
CA GLU A 412 -18.47 -1.64 13.42
C GLU A 412 -19.79 -0.95 13.05
N GLN A 413 -19.69 0.24 12.46
CA GLN A 413 -20.87 1.02 12.07
C GLN A 413 -21.76 0.33 11.02
N PHE A 414 -21.18 -0.60 10.23
CA PHE A 414 -21.92 -1.34 9.20
C PHE A 414 -22.38 -2.71 9.66
N THR A 415 -21.60 -3.36 10.52
CA THR A 415 -21.87 -4.74 10.97
C THR A 415 -22.61 -4.80 12.31
N GLY A 416 -22.51 -3.74 13.10
CA GLY A 416 -23.02 -3.73 14.49
C GLY A 416 -22.24 -4.65 15.43
N VAL A 417 -21.09 -5.17 15.00
CA VAL A 417 -20.22 -6.04 15.81
C VAL A 417 -18.98 -5.24 16.20
N GLU A 418 -18.68 -5.22 17.50
CA GLU A 418 -17.52 -4.53 18.05
C GLU A 418 -16.23 -5.14 17.50
N GLY A 419 -15.30 -4.30 17.01
CA GLY A 419 -14.01 -4.72 16.45
C GLY A 419 -13.11 -5.38 17.49
N ARG A 420 -12.17 -6.14 17.01
CA ARG A 420 -11.16 -6.84 17.86
C ARG A 420 -9.77 -6.66 17.27
N TYR A 421 -8.87 -6.18 18.13
CA TYR A 421 -7.43 -6.35 17.94
C TYR A 421 -7.02 -7.66 18.61
N VAL A 422 -6.35 -8.55 17.90
CA VAL A 422 -5.95 -9.85 18.44
C VAL A 422 -4.42 -9.90 18.53
N SER A 423 -3.91 -10.20 19.72
CA SER A 423 -2.47 -10.36 19.92
C SER A 423 -1.92 -11.56 19.16
N MET A 424 -0.62 -11.56 18.90
CA MET A 424 0.06 -12.70 18.27
C MET A 424 -0.08 -13.96 19.12
N GLU A 425 0.05 -13.83 20.43
CA GLU A 425 -0.07 -14.93 21.40
C GLU A 425 -1.47 -15.54 21.37
N ASP A 426 -2.51 -14.71 21.41
CA ASP A 426 -3.90 -15.18 21.34
C ASP A 426 -4.24 -15.82 20.00
N SER A 427 -3.67 -15.29 18.92
CA SER A 427 -3.81 -15.88 17.59
C SER A 427 -3.22 -17.29 17.54
N ILE A 428 -1.96 -17.45 17.95
CA ILE A 428 -1.28 -18.75 17.95
C ILE A 428 -2.01 -19.74 18.85
N ALA A 429 -2.31 -19.37 20.10
CA ALA A 429 -3.00 -20.22 21.06
C ALA A 429 -4.39 -20.65 20.57
N GLY A 430 -5.13 -19.75 19.93
CA GLY A 430 -6.46 -20.06 19.40
C GLY A 430 -6.42 -21.12 18.28
N PHE A 431 -5.54 -20.98 17.33
CA PHE A 431 -5.40 -21.96 16.25
C PHE A 431 -4.83 -23.29 16.76
N GLU A 432 -3.88 -23.26 17.69
CA GLU A 432 -3.33 -24.47 18.32
C GLU A 432 -4.43 -25.25 19.05
N SER A 433 -5.31 -24.60 19.81
CA SER A 433 -6.43 -25.23 20.48
C SER A 433 -7.39 -25.95 19.50
N ILE A 434 -7.65 -25.36 18.33
CA ILE A 434 -8.47 -26.02 17.30
C ILE A 434 -7.73 -27.26 16.72
N LEU A 435 -6.43 -27.12 16.46
CA LEU A 435 -5.61 -28.21 15.91
C LEU A 435 -5.51 -29.41 16.87
N ASN A 436 -5.37 -29.14 18.18
CA ASN A 436 -5.26 -30.16 19.22
C ASN A 436 -6.60 -30.86 19.50
N GLY A 437 -7.71 -30.28 19.08
CA GLY A 437 -9.04 -30.87 19.25
C GLY A 437 -9.79 -30.41 20.50
N ASP A 438 -9.25 -29.43 21.24
CA ASP A 438 -9.91 -28.88 22.44
C ASP A 438 -11.29 -28.27 22.12
N CYS A 439 -11.51 -27.97 20.85
CA CYS A 439 -12.71 -27.31 20.33
C CYS A 439 -13.61 -28.25 19.52
N ASP A 440 -13.36 -29.56 19.49
CA ASP A 440 -14.07 -30.49 18.59
C ASP A 440 -15.57 -30.63 18.94
N GLU A 441 -15.97 -30.32 20.18
CA GLU A 441 -17.37 -30.30 20.63
C GLU A 441 -18.15 -29.04 20.22
N LEU A 442 -17.43 -27.94 19.84
CA LEU A 442 -18.07 -26.66 19.52
C LEU A 442 -18.61 -26.65 18.09
N THR A 443 -19.74 -25.96 17.90
CA THR A 443 -20.31 -25.74 16.57
C THR A 443 -19.42 -24.80 15.71
N GLU A 444 -19.38 -24.98 14.40
CA GLU A 444 -18.59 -24.15 13.49
C GLU A 444 -18.92 -22.65 13.60
N ASN A 445 -20.18 -22.30 13.88
CA ASN A 445 -20.64 -20.91 13.99
C ASN A 445 -20.08 -20.19 15.21
N ALA A 446 -19.64 -20.90 16.25
CA ALA A 446 -19.02 -20.29 17.42
C ALA A 446 -17.72 -19.54 17.07
N PHE A 447 -17.03 -19.99 16.04
CA PHE A 447 -15.74 -19.43 15.60
C PHE A 447 -15.84 -18.21 14.67
N SER A 448 -17.05 -17.87 14.21
CA SER A 448 -17.23 -16.76 13.26
C SER A 448 -17.16 -15.42 13.97
N TYR A 449 -16.33 -14.49 13.46
CA TYR A 449 -16.24 -13.11 13.95
C TYR A 449 -15.98 -13.00 15.45
N VAL A 450 -15.01 -13.74 15.95
CA VAL A 450 -14.49 -13.65 17.30
C VAL A 450 -13.04 -13.19 17.30
N GLY A 451 -12.58 -12.61 18.38
CA GLY A 451 -11.17 -12.25 18.56
C GLY A 451 -10.35 -13.45 19.01
N SER A 452 -10.42 -13.76 20.31
CA SER A 452 -9.73 -14.89 20.91
C SER A 452 -10.56 -16.19 20.87
N ILE A 453 -9.92 -17.31 21.18
CA ILE A 453 -10.58 -18.60 21.29
C ILE A 453 -11.60 -18.64 22.45
N ASP A 454 -11.32 -17.91 23.53
CA ASP A 454 -12.22 -17.83 24.67
C ASP A 454 -13.58 -17.22 24.29
N GLU A 455 -13.59 -16.22 23.39
CA GLU A 455 -14.83 -15.67 22.84
C GLU A 455 -15.65 -16.72 22.08
N ALA A 456 -14.99 -17.68 21.41
CA ALA A 456 -15.67 -18.78 20.74
C ALA A 456 -16.35 -19.72 21.76
N PHE A 457 -15.69 -20.05 22.86
CA PHE A 457 -16.28 -20.83 23.95
C PHE A 457 -17.46 -20.10 24.61
N ASP A 458 -17.33 -18.80 24.85
CA ASP A 458 -18.41 -17.99 25.42
C ASP A 458 -19.61 -17.88 24.48
N LYS A 459 -19.34 -17.76 23.19
CA LYS A 459 -20.41 -17.71 22.16
C LYS A 459 -21.14 -19.03 22.07
N ALA A 460 -20.43 -20.15 22.16
CA ALA A 460 -21.04 -21.49 22.19
C ALA A 460 -21.95 -21.68 23.42
N LYS A 461 -21.47 -21.33 24.63
CA LYS A 461 -22.26 -21.38 25.86
C LYS A 461 -23.53 -20.53 25.81
N LYS A 462 -23.45 -19.33 25.22
CA LYS A 462 -24.63 -18.48 25.02
C LYS A 462 -25.64 -19.07 24.06
N ALA A 463 -25.16 -19.76 23.00
CA ALA A 463 -26.04 -20.41 22.04
C ALA A 463 -26.75 -21.67 22.62
N GLU A 464 -26.11 -22.38 23.54
CA GLU A 464 -26.70 -23.53 24.25
C GLU A 464 -27.73 -23.10 25.32
N ALA A 465 -27.59 -21.88 25.85
CA ALA A 465 -28.50 -21.33 26.87
C ALA A 465 -29.70 -20.60 26.29
N ALA A 466 -29.76 -20.34 24.98
CA ALA A 466 -30.83 -19.65 24.26
C ALA A 466 -31.78 -20.64 23.57
#